data_f43ba6aae89660180c9b9524695137f9
#
_entry.id   f43ba6aae89660180c9b9524695137f9
#
_cell.length_a   1.000
_cell.length_b   1.000
_cell.length_c   1.000
_cell.angle_alpha   90.00
_cell.angle_beta   90.00
_cell.angle_gamma   90.00
#
_symmetry.space_group_name_H-M   'P 1'
#
loop_
_entity.id
_entity.type
_entity.pdbx_description
1 polymer ?
#
loop_
_entity_poly.entity_id
_entity_poly.type
_entity_poly.pdbx_seq_one_letter_code
_entity_poly.pdbx_strand_id
1 'polypeptide(L)'
;MIKTYDEALSFIHGRTQFKKIPTLTRMKRFLAELGNPQEGLKYIHVTGTNGKGSTVAMMRSALLESGLTVGSFTSPFITQFNERIEYNGIPISDEDLVRLVQKISPVVKKLDDTLETGGPTEFEIDTALMFCYMAEKKPDVVLLEVGIGGLYDSTNVILPVVSVITTVGWDHMKYLGDTLAKIATQKAGIIKKGVPVVLGNLPAEARETILTNAIEKDSPVFELKKDFTVHKLNGHQFHAKIRYQGKNLKKIETILGLPGDYQVENAAVALMTLEIFMEKCGLPIDRHALIAGLKNAAWPGRLEEINTTPLVLLDGAHNLPGVQALVHTIKNDFADREVYLLVAILADKQYDLMLGELASLGNIHLTVTQFTGPGPKRPSADLAKAVANIPTKYPIQIIDDWQLGIGQVASQMSADDVMIITGSLYFVSDVRKFFLN
;
A
#
# COMPACT_ATOMS: atom_id res chain seq x y z
N MET A 1 14.24 30.85 2.19
CA MET A 1 15.06 29.67 2.51
C MET A 1 14.17 28.80 3.40
N ILE A 2 13.93 27.55 3.06
CA ILE A 2 13.06 26.60 3.81
C ILE A 2 13.70 26.34 5.18
N LYS A 3 12.97 26.60 6.28
CA LYS A 3 13.51 26.51 7.65
C LYS A 3 12.66 25.63 8.56
N THR A 4 11.38 25.46 8.24
CA THR A 4 10.43 24.71 9.07
C THR A 4 9.87 23.52 8.32
N TYR A 5 9.31 22.57 9.05
CA TYR A 5 8.61 21.41 8.50
C TYR A 5 7.44 21.83 7.59
N ASP A 6 6.64 22.80 8.02
CA ASP A 6 5.52 23.31 7.23
C ASP A 6 5.95 23.97 5.92
N GLU A 7 7.08 24.69 5.94
CA GLU A 7 7.67 25.25 4.71
C GLU A 7 8.17 24.14 3.77
N ALA A 8 8.76 23.06 4.33
CA ALA A 8 9.19 21.92 3.54
C ALA A 8 7.99 21.18 2.91
N LEU A 9 6.93 20.93 3.66
CA LEU A 9 5.69 20.35 3.14
C LEU A 9 5.03 21.26 2.10
N SER A 10 4.99 22.57 2.33
CA SER A 10 4.45 23.53 1.37
C SER A 10 5.24 23.53 0.05
N PHE A 11 6.56 23.37 0.11
CA PHE A 11 7.39 23.22 -1.08
C PHE A 11 7.06 21.94 -1.85
N ILE A 12 6.86 20.82 -1.17
CA ILE A 12 6.53 19.52 -1.77
C ILE A 12 5.12 19.54 -2.37
N HIS A 13 4.11 19.89 -1.58
CA HIS A 13 2.69 19.87 -1.98
C HIS A 13 2.32 20.98 -2.97
N GLY A 14 3.11 22.05 -3.04
CA GLY A 14 2.95 23.11 -4.06
C GLY A 14 3.25 22.63 -5.48
N ARG A 15 3.74 21.41 -5.67
CA ARG A 15 4.10 20.86 -6.99
C ARG A 15 2.91 20.20 -7.69
N THR A 16 2.99 20.07 -9.00
CA THR A 16 2.00 19.30 -9.78
C THR A 16 2.11 17.81 -9.45
N GLN A 17 0.96 17.16 -9.24
CA GLN A 17 0.93 15.72 -8.95
C GLN A 17 1.23 14.88 -10.19
N PHE A 18 0.68 15.25 -11.35
CA PHE A 18 0.81 14.48 -12.59
C PHE A 18 1.18 15.36 -13.77
N LYS A 19 1.99 14.84 -14.68
CA LYS A 19 2.30 15.46 -15.98
C LYS A 19 1.51 14.77 -17.10
N LYS A 20 1.23 15.51 -18.20
CA LYS A 20 0.47 14.99 -19.35
C LYS A 20 1.17 13.81 -20.05
N ILE A 21 2.51 13.85 -20.11
CA ILE A 21 3.32 12.80 -20.75
C ILE A 21 4.13 12.11 -19.65
N PRO A 22 3.87 10.81 -19.38
CA PRO A 22 4.65 10.05 -18.42
C PRO A 22 6.03 9.73 -19.02
N THR A 23 7.09 10.00 -18.25
CA THR A 23 8.48 9.72 -18.65
C THR A 23 9.39 9.61 -17.43
N LEU A 24 10.41 8.75 -17.50
CA LEU A 24 11.47 8.67 -16.50
C LEU A 24 12.63 9.67 -16.75
N THR A 25 12.64 10.34 -17.90
CA THR A 25 13.74 11.23 -18.27
C THR A 25 13.98 12.34 -17.26
N ARG A 26 12.88 12.98 -16.77
CA ARG A 26 12.96 14.04 -15.76
C ARG A 26 13.51 13.50 -14.45
N MET A 27 13.01 12.37 -13.96
CA MET A 27 13.50 11.74 -12.73
C MET A 27 14.98 11.37 -12.84
N LYS A 28 15.40 10.75 -13.94
CA LYS A 28 16.80 10.40 -14.19
C LYS A 28 17.70 11.65 -14.19
N ARG A 29 17.27 12.73 -14.84
CA ARG A 29 18.03 14.00 -14.83
C ARG A 29 18.09 14.60 -13.44
N PHE A 30 16.98 14.57 -12.68
CA PHE A 30 16.94 15.03 -11.31
C PHE A 30 17.95 14.30 -10.42
N LEU A 31 17.97 12.96 -10.49
CA LEU A 31 18.92 12.15 -9.74
C LEU A 31 20.38 12.38 -10.17
N ALA A 32 20.63 12.54 -11.47
CA ALA A 32 21.97 12.87 -11.98
C ALA A 32 22.51 14.19 -11.41
N GLU A 33 21.67 15.23 -11.32
CA GLU A 33 22.04 16.51 -10.70
C GLU A 33 22.26 16.38 -9.18
N LEU A 34 21.70 15.36 -8.53
CA LEU A 34 21.91 15.03 -7.13
C LEU A 34 23.07 14.04 -6.89
N GLY A 35 23.79 13.64 -7.94
CA GLY A 35 24.92 12.71 -7.86
C GLY A 35 24.51 11.23 -7.82
N ASN A 36 23.35 10.89 -8.36
CA ASN A 36 22.80 9.53 -8.45
C ASN A 36 22.70 8.81 -7.10
N PRO A 37 21.98 9.38 -6.11
CA PRO A 37 21.90 8.81 -4.77
C PRO A 37 21.21 7.44 -4.72
N GLN A 38 20.54 7.00 -5.79
CA GLN A 38 19.92 5.67 -5.91
C GLN A 38 20.92 4.56 -6.21
N GLU A 39 22.15 4.89 -6.59
CA GLU A 39 23.15 3.88 -6.95
C GLU A 39 23.83 3.25 -5.71
N GLY A 40 24.25 2.00 -5.85
CA GLY A 40 24.98 1.29 -4.79
C GLY A 40 24.13 0.71 -3.66
N LEU A 41 22.81 0.86 -3.70
CA LEU A 41 21.86 0.29 -2.73
C LEU A 41 21.21 -0.98 -3.30
N LYS A 42 20.80 -1.89 -2.42
CA LYS A 42 20.01 -3.09 -2.78
C LYS A 42 18.55 -2.80 -2.62
N TYR A 43 17.74 -3.14 -3.63
CA TYR A 43 16.30 -2.86 -3.64
C TYR A 43 15.47 -4.13 -3.79
N ILE A 44 14.33 -4.16 -3.09
CA ILE A 44 13.18 -5.00 -3.42
C ILE A 44 12.10 -4.04 -3.94
N HIS A 45 11.69 -4.17 -5.21
CA HIS A 45 10.76 -3.25 -5.86
C HIS A 45 9.38 -3.85 -5.96
N VAL A 46 8.39 -3.23 -5.32
CA VAL A 46 7.05 -3.80 -5.12
C VAL A 46 5.99 -2.98 -5.84
N THR A 47 5.25 -3.59 -6.77
CA THR A 47 4.04 -3.03 -7.38
C THR A 47 2.83 -3.95 -7.17
N GLY A 48 1.67 -3.42 -7.46
CA GLY A 48 0.39 -4.13 -7.40
C GLY A 48 -0.78 -3.16 -7.35
N THR A 49 -1.99 -3.65 -7.55
CA THR A 49 -3.18 -2.85 -7.28
C THR A 49 -3.38 -2.76 -5.77
N ASN A 50 -3.50 -3.89 -5.09
CA ASN A 50 -3.61 -4.00 -3.64
C ASN A 50 -2.46 -4.86 -3.08
N GLY A 51 -2.26 -4.84 -1.75
CA GLY A 51 -1.30 -5.69 -1.04
C GLY A 51 0.14 -5.16 -0.98
N LYS A 52 0.50 -4.10 -1.72
CA LYS A 52 1.86 -3.54 -1.76
C LYS A 52 2.39 -3.21 -0.36
N GLY A 53 1.75 -2.27 0.34
CA GLY A 53 2.17 -1.81 1.66
C GLY A 53 2.18 -2.92 2.71
N SER A 54 1.17 -3.83 2.71
CA SER A 54 1.15 -5.00 3.62
C SER A 54 2.33 -5.94 3.36
N THR A 55 2.65 -6.22 2.09
CA THR A 55 3.80 -7.05 1.71
C THR A 55 5.11 -6.38 2.13
N VAL A 56 5.25 -5.07 1.93
CA VAL A 56 6.40 -4.28 2.41
C VAL A 56 6.52 -4.34 3.93
N ALA A 57 5.41 -4.15 4.67
CA ALA A 57 5.42 -4.20 6.14
C ALA A 57 5.84 -5.58 6.69
N MET A 58 5.34 -6.68 6.10
CA MET A 58 5.72 -8.04 6.47
C MET A 58 7.21 -8.30 6.17
N MET A 59 7.70 -7.89 5.00
CA MET A 59 9.12 -8.02 4.65
C MET A 59 10.00 -7.18 5.57
N ARG A 60 9.61 -5.91 5.83
CA ARG A 60 10.34 -5.01 6.75
C ARG A 60 10.48 -5.65 8.13
N SER A 61 9.38 -6.09 8.71
CA SER A 61 9.38 -6.72 10.03
C SER A 61 10.27 -7.97 10.07
N ALA A 62 10.19 -8.84 9.07
CA ALA A 62 10.99 -10.06 8.98
C ALA A 62 12.50 -9.79 8.78
N LEU A 63 12.85 -8.77 8.01
CA LEU A 63 14.25 -8.37 7.78
C LEU A 63 14.87 -7.74 9.04
N LEU A 64 14.11 -6.92 9.77
CA LEU A 64 14.54 -6.34 11.05
C LEU A 64 14.78 -7.42 12.10
N GLU A 65 13.86 -8.39 12.23
CA GLU A 65 14.04 -9.56 13.11
C GLU A 65 15.26 -10.42 12.71
N SER A 66 15.62 -10.40 11.41
CA SER A 66 16.83 -11.06 10.91
C SER A 66 18.11 -10.25 11.17
N GLY A 67 18.04 -9.11 11.85
CA GLY A 67 19.17 -8.26 12.20
C GLY A 67 19.68 -7.37 11.07
N LEU A 68 18.93 -7.24 9.95
CA LEU A 68 19.30 -6.37 8.84
C LEU A 68 18.76 -4.95 9.06
N THR A 69 19.46 -3.95 8.53
CA THR A 69 18.98 -2.57 8.48
C THR A 69 18.12 -2.37 7.23
N VAL A 70 16.95 -1.76 7.39
CA VAL A 70 15.92 -1.68 6.35
C VAL A 70 15.51 -0.24 6.10
N GLY A 71 15.65 0.23 4.87
CA GLY A 71 14.96 1.41 4.37
C GLY A 71 13.61 1.01 3.79
N SER A 72 12.58 1.83 3.95
CA SER A 72 11.30 1.64 3.24
C SER A 72 10.77 2.95 2.69
N PHE A 73 10.14 2.84 1.50
CA PHE A 73 9.40 3.91 0.85
C PHE A 73 8.03 3.42 0.48
N THR A 74 6.99 4.04 1.01
CA THR A 74 5.60 3.61 0.85
C THR A 74 4.67 4.78 0.53
N SER A 75 3.55 4.49 -0.13
CA SER A 75 2.57 5.50 -0.50
C SER A 75 1.14 4.94 -0.63
N PRO A 76 0.12 5.75 -0.25
CA PRO A 76 0.22 7.01 0.48
C PRO A 76 0.59 6.79 1.96
N PHE A 77 0.92 7.86 2.67
CA PHE A 77 1.02 7.84 4.13
C PHE A 77 -0.38 7.80 4.78
N ILE A 78 -0.48 7.37 6.02
CA ILE A 78 -1.76 7.31 6.75
C ILE A 78 -1.92 8.51 7.69
N THR A 79 -0.94 8.83 8.53
CA THR A 79 -1.10 9.89 9.53
C THR A 79 -0.29 11.13 9.16
N GLN A 80 0.98 10.97 8.82
CA GLN A 80 1.89 12.09 8.53
C GLN A 80 2.81 11.77 7.35
N PHE A 81 3.24 12.81 6.65
CA PHE A 81 4.09 12.70 5.46
C PHE A 81 5.34 11.86 5.67
N ASN A 82 5.96 11.97 6.84
CA ASN A 82 7.21 11.30 7.21
C ASN A 82 7.15 9.77 7.10
N GLU A 83 5.96 9.17 7.27
CA GLU A 83 5.73 7.72 7.12
C GLU A 83 6.07 7.18 5.72
N ARG A 84 6.19 8.06 4.71
CA ARG A 84 6.62 7.65 3.37
C ARG A 84 8.05 7.13 3.35
N ILE A 85 8.92 7.66 4.21
CA ILE A 85 10.36 7.39 4.22
C ILE A 85 10.74 6.91 5.62
N GLU A 86 11.03 5.63 5.76
CA GLU A 86 11.41 5.07 7.05
C GLU A 86 12.78 4.40 6.99
N TYR A 87 13.51 4.47 8.08
CA TYR A 87 14.73 3.71 8.33
C TYR A 87 14.53 2.86 9.61
N ASN A 88 14.64 1.54 9.47
CA ASN A 88 14.38 0.57 10.55
C ASN A 88 12.98 0.71 11.18
N GLY A 89 11.97 1.04 10.36
CA GLY A 89 10.59 1.23 10.81
C GLY A 89 10.33 2.56 11.54
N ILE A 90 11.31 3.44 11.58
CA ILE A 90 11.19 4.79 12.16
C ILE A 90 11.06 5.79 11.02
N PRO A 91 9.97 6.59 10.97
CA PRO A 91 9.80 7.65 9.98
C PRO A 91 10.96 8.67 10.01
N ILE A 92 11.26 9.26 8.85
CA ILE A 92 12.24 10.34 8.76
C ILE A 92 11.86 11.48 9.71
N SER A 93 12.81 12.06 10.42
CA SER A 93 12.54 13.18 11.32
C SER A 93 12.20 14.47 10.54
N ASP A 94 11.50 15.40 11.19
CA ASP A 94 11.18 16.71 10.61
C ASP A 94 12.46 17.47 10.23
N GLU A 95 13.50 17.39 11.07
CA GLU A 95 14.80 18.02 10.84
C GLU A 95 15.51 17.42 9.62
N ASP A 96 15.54 16.08 9.47
CA ASP A 96 16.13 15.44 8.31
C ASP A 96 15.34 15.77 7.04
N LEU A 97 14.00 15.81 7.10
CA LEU A 97 13.16 16.22 5.97
C LEU A 97 13.46 17.65 5.53
N VAL A 98 13.48 18.60 6.46
CA VAL A 98 13.81 20.01 6.18
C VAL A 98 15.19 20.13 5.53
N ARG A 99 16.20 19.49 6.12
CA ARG A 99 17.58 19.49 5.62
C ARG A 99 17.67 18.92 4.19
N LEU A 100 16.97 17.82 3.92
CA LEU A 100 16.97 17.21 2.59
C LEU A 100 16.21 18.07 1.57
N VAL A 101 15.09 18.69 1.95
CA VAL A 101 14.38 19.63 1.09
C VAL A 101 15.26 20.85 0.76
N GLN A 102 15.99 21.39 1.75
CA GLN A 102 16.99 22.44 1.50
C GLN A 102 18.06 22.00 0.49
N LYS A 103 18.57 20.77 0.61
CA LYS A 103 19.59 20.19 -0.28
C LYS A 103 19.10 20.07 -1.71
N ILE A 104 17.84 19.60 -1.93
CA ILE A 104 17.34 19.37 -3.29
C ILE A 104 16.71 20.62 -3.93
N SER A 105 16.22 21.58 -3.17
CA SER A 105 15.46 22.73 -3.68
C SER A 105 16.22 23.57 -4.73
N PRO A 106 17.56 23.79 -4.66
CA PRO A 106 18.29 24.50 -5.72
C PRO A 106 18.29 23.72 -7.04
N VAL A 107 18.36 22.36 -6.97
CA VAL A 107 18.32 21.50 -8.14
C VAL A 107 16.93 21.50 -8.76
N VAL A 108 15.87 21.44 -7.93
CA VAL A 108 14.48 21.57 -8.39
C VAL A 108 14.28 22.88 -9.15
N LYS A 109 14.75 24.00 -8.59
CA LYS A 109 14.66 25.31 -9.26
C LYS A 109 15.41 25.32 -10.59
N LYS A 110 16.62 24.78 -10.64
CA LYS A 110 17.38 24.65 -11.90
C LYS A 110 16.60 23.85 -12.96
N LEU A 111 15.94 22.77 -12.54
CA LEU A 111 15.12 21.94 -13.45
C LEU A 111 13.83 22.64 -13.87
N ASP A 112 13.22 23.45 -13.00
CA ASP A 112 12.09 24.31 -13.38
C ASP A 112 12.45 25.26 -14.52
N ASP A 113 13.64 25.84 -14.45
CA ASP A 113 14.13 26.84 -15.41
C ASP A 113 14.65 26.20 -16.74
N THR A 114 15.06 24.92 -16.72
CA THR A 114 15.78 24.29 -17.85
C THR A 114 15.01 23.18 -18.56
N LEU A 115 13.95 22.62 -17.96
CA LEU A 115 13.18 21.54 -18.58
C LEU A 115 11.94 22.10 -19.27
N GLU A 116 11.83 21.91 -20.58
CA GLU A 116 10.64 22.27 -21.39
C GLU A 116 9.35 21.62 -20.86
N THR A 117 9.45 20.41 -20.29
CA THR A 117 8.33 19.68 -19.67
C THR A 117 7.96 20.18 -18.28
N GLY A 118 8.65 21.23 -17.80
CA GLY A 118 8.58 21.75 -16.43
C GLY A 118 9.30 20.86 -15.43
N GLY A 119 9.59 21.41 -14.24
CA GLY A 119 10.35 20.75 -13.19
C GLY A 119 9.66 19.53 -12.55
N PRO A 120 10.30 18.96 -11.52
CA PRO A 120 9.84 17.75 -10.85
C PRO A 120 8.42 17.85 -10.27
N THR A 121 7.67 16.77 -10.34
CA THR A 121 6.37 16.58 -9.67
C THR A 121 6.56 16.34 -8.18
N GLU A 122 5.47 16.42 -7.41
CA GLU A 122 5.45 16.07 -5.98
C GLU A 122 6.09 14.69 -5.74
N PHE A 123 5.59 13.64 -6.40
CA PHE A 123 6.08 12.28 -6.20
C PHE A 123 7.53 12.05 -6.68
N GLU A 124 8.01 12.80 -7.68
CA GLU A 124 9.43 12.78 -8.06
C GLU A 124 10.32 13.42 -6.98
N ILE A 125 9.83 14.45 -6.30
CA ILE A 125 10.51 15.06 -5.14
C ILE A 125 10.55 14.07 -3.98
N ASP A 126 9.41 13.46 -3.63
CA ASP A 126 9.33 12.45 -2.56
C ASP A 126 10.33 11.31 -2.81
N THR A 127 10.37 10.83 -4.05
CA THR A 127 11.28 9.76 -4.47
C THR A 127 12.76 10.19 -4.38
N ALA A 128 13.09 11.43 -4.78
CA ALA A 128 14.45 11.94 -4.67
C ALA A 128 14.89 12.16 -3.21
N LEU A 129 13.98 12.65 -2.35
CA LEU A 129 14.22 12.79 -0.91
C LEU A 129 14.54 11.43 -0.28
N MET A 130 13.73 10.40 -0.61
CA MET A 130 13.97 9.04 -0.16
C MET A 130 15.34 8.52 -0.60
N PHE A 131 15.71 8.65 -1.88
CA PHE A 131 17.03 8.19 -2.34
C PHE A 131 18.17 8.94 -1.66
N CYS A 132 18.06 10.26 -1.47
CA CYS A 132 19.07 11.02 -0.73
C CYS A 132 19.19 10.53 0.72
N TYR A 133 18.07 10.28 1.40
CA TYR A 133 18.05 9.77 2.76
C TYR A 133 18.68 8.38 2.86
N MET A 134 18.29 7.46 1.97
CA MET A 134 18.83 6.10 1.96
C MET A 134 20.33 6.05 1.60
N ALA A 135 20.80 6.93 0.71
CA ALA A 135 22.23 7.07 0.40
C ALA A 135 23.06 7.52 1.63
N GLU A 136 22.48 8.31 2.53
CA GLU A 136 23.11 8.73 3.79
C GLU A 136 23.06 7.61 4.85
N LYS A 137 21.91 6.93 5.00
CA LYS A 137 21.70 5.86 6.00
C LYS A 137 22.34 4.51 5.62
N LYS A 138 22.46 4.21 4.32
CA LYS A 138 23.05 3.00 3.75
C LYS A 138 22.46 1.70 4.34
N PRO A 139 21.15 1.48 4.27
CA PRO A 139 20.55 0.25 4.76
C PRO A 139 21.05 -0.98 3.97
N ASP A 140 20.96 -2.16 4.57
CA ASP A 140 21.27 -3.43 3.89
C ASP A 140 20.31 -3.69 2.73
N VAL A 141 19.07 -3.19 2.81
CA VAL A 141 18.05 -3.28 1.77
C VAL A 141 17.07 -2.11 1.85
N VAL A 142 16.59 -1.67 0.69
CA VAL A 142 15.49 -0.70 0.56
C VAL A 142 14.27 -1.41 -0.02
N LEU A 143 13.17 -1.43 0.73
CA LEU A 143 11.86 -1.87 0.28
C LEU A 143 11.17 -0.70 -0.40
N LEU A 144 11.01 -0.77 -1.72
CA LEU A 144 10.57 0.33 -2.56
C LEU A 144 9.18 0.04 -3.14
N GLU A 145 8.14 0.68 -2.58
CA GLU A 145 6.79 0.60 -3.11
C GLU A 145 6.61 1.56 -4.30
N VAL A 146 6.06 1.05 -5.38
CA VAL A 146 5.62 1.84 -6.55
C VAL A 146 4.40 2.68 -6.19
N GLY A 147 4.40 3.95 -6.54
CA GLY A 147 3.25 4.82 -6.32
C GLY A 147 2.07 4.42 -7.20
N ILE A 148 2.24 4.45 -8.53
CA ILE A 148 1.19 4.09 -9.50
C ILE A 148 1.78 3.34 -10.68
N GLY A 149 1.19 2.19 -11.03
CA GLY A 149 1.57 1.40 -12.20
C GLY A 149 2.92 0.71 -12.02
N GLY A 150 3.96 1.27 -12.60
CA GLY A 150 5.34 0.76 -12.52
C GLY A 150 6.23 1.29 -13.64
N LEU A 151 5.84 1.13 -14.90
CA LEU A 151 6.67 1.44 -16.08
C LEU A 151 7.25 2.88 -16.04
N TYR A 152 6.42 3.84 -15.73
CA TYR A 152 6.79 5.27 -15.68
C TYR A 152 6.78 5.85 -14.26
N ASP A 153 6.69 4.97 -13.25
CA ASP A 153 6.75 5.41 -11.86
C ASP A 153 8.14 5.95 -11.51
N SER A 154 8.21 7.01 -10.72
CA SER A 154 9.47 7.67 -10.33
C SER A 154 10.45 6.72 -9.67
N THR A 155 9.96 5.67 -9.01
CA THR A 155 10.77 4.64 -8.36
C THR A 155 11.47 3.71 -9.38
N ASN A 156 11.01 3.65 -10.63
CA ASN A 156 11.50 2.69 -11.64
C ASN A 156 12.83 3.07 -12.30
N VAL A 157 13.65 3.81 -11.60
CA VAL A 157 15.00 4.26 -12.01
C VAL A 157 16.14 3.43 -11.39
N ILE A 158 15.79 2.32 -10.74
CA ILE A 158 16.73 1.44 -10.05
C ILE A 158 16.84 0.07 -10.74
N LEU A 159 17.87 -0.70 -10.37
CA LEU A 159 17.99 -2.13 -10.68
C LEU A 159 17.79 -2.91 -9.38
N PRO A 160 16.61 -3.54 -9.16
CA PRO A 160 16.34 -4.26 -7.93
C PRO A 160 17.00 -5.64 -7.90
N VAL A 161 17.18 -6.20 -6.70
CA VAL A 161 17.56 -7.60 -6.51
C VAL A 161 16.39 -8.53 -6.84
N VAL A 162 15.16 -8.10 -6.48
CA VAL A 162 13.91 -8.82 -6.75
C VAL A 162 12.81 -7.80 -7.09
N SER A 163 12.01 -8.09 -8.10
CA SER A 163 10.76 -7.39 -8.41
C SER A 163 9.57 -8.17 -7.88
N VAL A 164 8.53 -7.47 -7.41
CA VAL A 164 7.32 -8.09 -6.84
C VAL A 164 6.07 -7.46 -7.45
N ILE A 165 5.14 -8.30 -7.92
CA ILE A 165 3.82 -7.88 -8.38
C ILE A 165 2.78 -8.60 -7.51
N THR A 166 2.15 -7.89 -6.58
CA THR A 166 1.26 -8.49 -5.58
C THR A 166 -0.08 -8.90 -6.18
N THR A 167 -0.78 -7.96 -6.82
CA THR A 167 -2.07 -8.18 -7.48
C THR A 167 -2.25 -7.27 -8.69
N VAL A 168 -3.18 -7.62 -9.58
CA VAL A 168 -3.66 -6.75 -10.67
C VAL A 168 -5.18 -6.69 -10.61
N GLY A 169 -5.73 -5.49 -10.62
CA GLY A 169 -7.17 -5.24 -10.59
C GLY A 169 -7.48 -3.83 -11.07
N TRP A 170 -8.76 -3.51 -11.15
CA TRP A 170 -9.26 -2.22 -11.62
C TRP A 170 -9.00 -1.11 -10.60
N ASP A 171 -8.03 -0.26 -10.88
CA ASP A 171 -7.74 0.98 -10.16
C ASP A 171 -6.94 1.91 -11.07
N HIS A 172 -7.01 3.22 -10.81
CA HIS A 172 -6.30 4.25 -11.56
C HIS A 172 -6.47 4.16 -13.10
N MET A 173 -7.63 3.71 -13.58
CA MET A 173 -7.92 3.43 -15.01
C MET A 173 -7.62 4.63 -15.92
N LYS A 174 -7.81 5.84 -15.44
CA LYS A 174 -7.48 7.07 -16.16
C LYS A 174 -6.00 7.15 -16.56
N TYR A 175 -5.10 6.53 -15.79
CA TYR A 175 -3.64 6.59 -16.00
C TYR A 175 -3.06 5.27 -16.51
N LEU A 176 -3.62 4.14 -16.07
CA LEU A 176 -3.06 2.81 -16.36
C LEU A 176 -3.73 2.11 -17.54
N GLY A 177 -4.90 2.61 -17.96
CA GLY A 177 -5.70 2.02 -19.03
C GLY A 177 -6.95 1.32 -18.52
N ASP A 178 -7.78 0.91 -19.49
CA ASP A 178 -9.14 0.44 -19.34
C ASP A 178 -9.28 -1.08 -19.57
N THR A 179 -8.17 -1.83 -19.50
CA THR A 179 -8.14 -3.30 -19.51
C THR A 179 -7.13 -3.83 -18.51
N LEU A 180 -7.35 -5.06 -18.01
CA LEU A 180 -6.40 -5.70 -17.09
C LEU A 180 -5.03 -5.91 -17.74
N ALA A 181 -4.98 -6.17 -19.04
CA ALA A 181 -3.73 -6.29 -19.80
C ALA A 181 -2.94 -4.97 -19.82
N LYS A 182 -3.60 -3.81 -20.04
CA LYS A 182 -2.94 -2.49 -20.00
C LYS A 182 -2.40 -2.19 -18.61
N ILE A 183 -3.19 -2.44 -17.55
CA ILE A 183 -2.76 -2.26 -16.16
C ILE A 183 -1.58 -3.19 -15.85
N ALA A 184 -1.64 -4.45 -16.30
CA ALA A 184 -0.56 -5.43 -16.14
C ALA A 184 0.73 -5.00 -16.86
N THR A 185 0.63 -4.45 -18.06
CA THR A 185 1.77 -3.91 -18.82
C THR A 185 2.47 -2.79 -18.06
N GLN A 186 1.71 -1.88 -17.45
CA GLN A 186 2.27 -0.82 -16.62
C GLN A 186 3.03 -1.40 -15.40
N LYS A 187 2.45 -2.40 -14.72
CA LYS A 187 3.09 -3.05 -13.57
C LYS A 187 4.32 -3.87 -13.96
N ALA A 188 4.25 -4.60 -15.08
CA ALA A 188 5.38 -5.36 -15.65
C ALA A 188 6.60 -4.49 -16.00
N GLY A 189 6.43 -3.17 -16.09
CA GLY A 189 7.50 -2.21 -16.30
C GLY A 189 8.61 -2.25 -15.24
N ILE A 190 8.35 -2.76 -14.04
CA ILE A 190 9.38 -2.92 -13.00
C ILE A 190 10.24 -4.19 -13.16
N ILE A 191 9.84 -5.12 -14.02
CA ILE A 191 10.62 -6.32 -14.32
C ILE A 191 11.87 -5.88 -15.09
N LYS A 192 13.05 -6.33 -14.68
CA LYS A 192 14.33 -6.00 -15.28
C LYS A 192 15.02 -7.25 -15.83
N LYS A 193 15.88 -7.07 -16.82
CA LYS A 193 16.57 -8.18 -17.48
C LYS A 193 17.36 -9.03 -16.46
N GLY A 194 17.09 -10.32 -16.42
CA GLY A 194 17.75 -11.29 -15.55
C GLY A 194 17.42 -11.15 -14.05
N VAL A 195 16.58 -10.20 -13.66
CA VAL A 195 16.16 -10.00 -12.26
C VAL A 195 14.92 -10.85 -11.98
N PRO A 196 14.89 -11.66 -10.91
CA PRO A 196 13.73 -12.47 -10.57
C PRO A 196 12.51 -11.61 -10.23
N VAL A 197 11.32 -12.12 -10.60
CA VAL A 197 10.04 -11.53 -10.25
C VAL A 197 9.18 -12.53 -9.47
N VAL A 198 8.61 -12.06 -8.34
CA VAL A 198 7.63 -12.81 -7.54
C VAL A 198 6.24 -12.29 -7.85
N LEU A 199 5.33 -13.21 -8.17
CA LEU A 199 3.96 -12.91 -8.55
C LEU A 199 2.99 -13.45 -7.51
N GLY A 200 2.07 -12.59 -7.05
CA GLY A 200 0.93 -13.01 -6.24
C GLY A 200 -0.18 -13.64 -7.09
N ASN A 201 -1.40 -13.61 -6.58
CA ASN A 201 -2.56 -14.16 -7.26
C ASN A 201 -3.09 -13.16 -8.32
N LEU A 202 -2.91 -13.49 -9.59
CA LEU A 202 -3.22 -12.61 -10.71
C LEU A 202 -4.37 -13.17 -11.56
N PRO A 203 -5.28 -12.31 -12.07
CA PRO A 203 -6.24 -12.70 -13.10
C PRO A 203 -5.52 -13.22 -14.36
N ALA A 204 -6.12 -14.18 -15.07
CA ALA A 204 -5.51 -14.89 -16.20
C ALA A 204 -4.94 -13.94 -17.27
N GLU A 205 -5.72 -12.93 -17.70
CA GLU A 205 -5.31 -11.92 -18.69
C GLU A 205 -4.08 -11.11 -18.23
N ALA A 206 -4.07 -10.68 -16.99
CA ALA A 206 -2.95 -9.92 -16.41
C ALA A 206 -1.71 -10.81 -16.26
N ARG A 207 -1.90 -12.07 -15.84
CA ARG A 207 -0.83 -13.06 -15.68
C ARG A 207 -0.12 -13.31 -17.01
N GLU A 208 -0.86 -13.55 -18.09
CA GLU A 208 -0.31 -13.77 -19.45
C GLU A 208 0.56 -12.60 -19.89
N THR A 209 0.06 -11.37 -19.74
CA THR A 209 0.80 -10.15 -20.06
C THR A 209 2.11 -10.04 -19.28
N ILE A 210 2.09 -10.32 -17.98
CA ILE A 210 3.28 -10.24 -17.11
C ILE A 210 4.29 -11.33 -17.45
N LEU A 211 3.84 -12.57 -17.72
CA LEU A 211 4.72 -13.67 -18.10
C LEU A 211 5.41 -13.40 -19.45
N THR A 212 4.70 -12.85 -20.45
CA THR A 212 5.30 -12.43 -21.72
C THR A 212 6.42 -11.42 -21.49
N ASN A 213 6.17 -10.37 -20.67
CA ASN A 213 7.20 -9.39 -20.32
C ASN A 213 8.39 -10.00 -19.57
N ALA A 214 8.16 -10.98 -18.70
CA ALA A 214 9.23 -11.65 -17.97
C ALA A 214 10.11 -12.51 -18.90
N ILE A 215 9.50 -13.22 -19.84
CA ILE A 215 10.20 -14.02 -20.87
C ILE A 215 11.09 -13.10 -21.73
N GLU A 216 10.56 -12.00 -22.25
CA GLU A 216 11.31 -11.02 -23.05
C GLU A 216 12.53 -10.44 -22.33
N LYS A 217 12.52 -10.44 -20.99
CA LYS A 217 13.60 -9.91 -20.15
C LYS A 217 14.46 -11.01 -19.51
N ASP A 218 14.31 -12.27 -19.91
CA ASP A 218 15.01 -13.40 -19.29
C ASP A 218 14.88 -13.38 -17.74
N SER A 219 13.73 -12.92 -17.22
CA SER A 219 13.48 -12.77 -15.79
C SER A 219 12.94 -14.08 -15.21
N PRO A 220 13.63 -14.69 -14.24
CA PRO A 220 13.08 -15.84 -13.51
C PRO A 220 11.77 -15.49 -12.81
N VAL A 221 10.73 -16.30 -12.97
CA VAL A 221 9.40 -16.06 -12.41
C VAL A 221 9.12 -17.04 -11.28
N PHE A 222 8.56 -16.54 -10.18
CA PHE A 222 8.07 -17.33 -9.06
C PHE A 222 6.61 -16.98 -8.80
N GLU A 223 5.70 -17.92 -9.07
CA GLU A 223 4.25 -17.71 -9.03
C GLU A 223 3.62 -18.36 -7.80
N LEU A 224 2.77 -17.61 -7.10
CA LEU A 224 1.91 -18.15 -6.05
C LEU A 224 0.99 -19.25 -6.62
N LYS A 225 0.79 -20.32 -5.88
CA LYS A 225 0.02 -21.53 -6.22
C LYS A 225 0.71 -22.47 -7.24
N LYS A 226 1.87 -22.09 -7.76
CA LYS A 226 2.66 -22.93 -8.69
C LYS A 226 4.04 -23.24 -8.12
N ASP A 227 4.85 -22.21 -7.84
CA ASP A 227 6.22 -22.37 -7.35
C ASP A 227 6.32 -22.30 -5.81
N PHE A 228 5.36 -21.66 -5.18
CA PHE A 228 5.18 -21.62 -3.72
C PHE A 228 3.69 -21.59 -3.36
N THR A 229 3.38 -22.08 -2.16
CA THR A 229 1.99 -22.25 -1.69
C THR A 229 1.81 -21.73 -0.27
N VAL A 230 0.59 -21.37 0.05
CA VAL A 230 0.17 -21.02 1.40
C VAL A 230 -1.24 -21.57 1.66
N HIS A 231 -1.47 -22.04 2.87
CA HIS A 231 -2.77 -22.52 3.32
C HIS A 231 -3.11 -21.84 4.65
N LYS A 232 -4.31 -21.30 4.75
CA LYS A 232 -4.90 -20.90 6.03
C LYS A 232 -5.19 -22.17 6.82
N LEU A 233 -4.73 -22.23 8.05
CA LEU A 233 -5.01 -23.34 8.96
C LEU A 233 -6.24 -23.02 9.80
N ASN A 234 -7.05 -24.02 10.12
CA ASN A 234 -8.28 -23.85 10.89
C ASN A 234 -8.00 -23.30 12.30
N GLY A 235 -8.93 -22.51 12.84
CA GLY A 235 -9.02 -22.19 14.26
C GLY A 235 -8.70 -20.79 14.72
N HIS A 236 -8.25 -19.86 13.84
CA HIS A 236 -8.08 -18.45 14.21
C HIS A 236 -8.89 -17.57 13.28
N GLN A 237 -9.81 -16.83 13.86
CA GLN A 237 -10.77 -16.02 13.13
C GLN A 237 -10.12 -14.75 12.56
N PHE A 238 -9.65 -13.83 13.34
CA PHE A 238 -9.21 -12.52 12.90
C PHE A 238 -7.73 -12.49 12.43
N HIS A 239 -6.83 -13.14 13.18
CA HIS A 239 -5.43 -13.31 12.80
C HIS A 239 -5.20 -14.72 12.21
N ALA A 240 -4.98 -14.80 10.91
CA ALA A 240 -4.85 -16.07 10.23
C ALA A 240 -3.60 -16.84 10.69
N LYS A 241 -3.77 -18.10 11.08
CA LYS A 241 -2.66 -19.06 11.15
C LYS A 241 -2.44 -19.64 9.77
N ILE A 242 -1.21 -19.56 9.27
CA ILE A 242 -0.84 -20.02 7.93
C ILE A 242 0.19 -21.15 7.97
N ARG A 243 0.18 -21.94 6.89
CA ARG A 243 1.28 -22.84 6.53
C ARG A 243 1.78 -22.47 5.16
N TYR A 244 3.03 -22.05 5.08
CA TYR A 244 3.73 -21.68 3.86
C TYR A 244 4.71 -22.77 3.44
N GLN A 245 4.86 -22.96 2.12
CA GLN A 245 5.87 -23.80 1.49
C GLN A 245 6.45 -23.05 0.28
N GLY A 246 7.74 -22.78 0.31
CA GLY A 246 8.49 -22.12 -0.76
C GLY A 246 9.62 -22.98 -1.33
N LYS A 247 10.58 -22.31 -1.96
CA LYS A 247 11.74 -22.93 -2.61
C LYS A 247 12.68 -23.58 -1.58
N ASN A 248 13.13 -22.81 -0.61
CA ASN A 248 14.09 -23.21 0.43
C ASN A 248 13.41 -23.44 1.79
N LEU A 249 12.30 -22.75 2.02
CA LEU A 249 11.51 -22.83 3.24
C LEU A 249 10.38 -23.85 3.08
N LYS A 250 10.66 -25.09 3.55
CA LYS A 250 9.63 -26.13 3.57
C LYS A 250 8.88 -26.08 4.90
N LYS A 251 7.56 -25.84 4.85
CA LYS A 251 6.64 -25.88 5.98
C LYS A 251 6.96 -24.88 7.11
N ILE A 252 6.80 -23.57 6.85
CA ILE A 252 6.70 -22.56 7.91
C ILE A 252 5.24 -22.45 8.37
N GLU A 253 5.02 -22.48 9.67
CA GLU A 253 3.74 -22.19 10.29
C GLU A 253 3.89 -20.98 11.22
N THR A 254 2.97 -20.01 11.08
CA THR A 254 2.93 -18.81 11.93
C THR A 254 1.52 -18.24 11.97
N ILE A 255 1.27 -17.37 12.95
CA ILE A 255 0.10 -16.49 13.00
C ILE A 255 0.52 -15.14 12.41
N LEU A 256 -0.33 -14.57 11.55
CA LEU A 256 -0.06 -13.27 10.97
C LEU A 256 -0.43 -12.15 11.95
N GLY A 257 0.44 -11.14 12.08
CA GLY A 257 0.14 -9.92 12.81
C GLY A 257 -0.86 -9.03 12.09
N LEU A 258 -0.85 -9.06 10.74
CA LEU A 258 -1.83 -8.34 9.94
C LEU A 258 -3.10 -9.18 9.75
N PRO A 259 -4.28 -8.66 10.13
CA PRO A 259 -5.54 -9.38 10.00
C PRO A 259 -6.10 -9.34 8.58
N GLY A 260 -7.06 -10.26 8.31
CA GLY A 260 -7.78 -10.38 7.05
C GLY A 260 -7.24 -11.47 6.13
N ASP A 261 -8.16 -12.17 5.45
CA ASP A 261 -7.84 -13.34 4.62
C ASP A 261 -6.88 -13.05 3.46
N TYR A 262 -6.94 -11.84 2.90
CA TYR A 262 -6.03 -11.40 1.83
C TYR A 262 -4.57 -11.28 2.29
N GLN A 263 -4.33 -11.19 3.59
CA GLN A 263 -2.97 -11.17 4.14
C GLN A 263 -2.26 -12.52 4.05
N VAL A 264 -3.01 -13.61 3.92
CA VAL A 264 -2.46 -14.95 3.71
C VAL A 264 -1.64 -15.02 2.41
N GLU A 265 -2.19 -14.50 1.31
CA GLU A 265 -1.47 -14.44 0.03
C GLU A 265 -0.35 -13.39 0.05
N ASN A 266 -0.55 -12.23 0.69
CA ASN A 266 0.50 -11.21 0.86
C ASN A 266 1.70 -11.75 1.65
N ALA A 267 1.46 -12.53 2.71
CA ALA A 267 2.51 -13.17 3.51
C ALA A 267 3.31 -14.19 2.69
N ALA A 268 2.64 -14.97 1.83
CA ALA A 268 3.33 -15.91 0.94
C ALA A 268 4.23 -15.18 -0.06
N VAL A 269 3.74 -14.10 -0.66
CA VAL A 269 4.54 -13.25 -1.57
C VAL A 269 5.72 -12.63 -0.84
N ALA A 270 5.53 -12.13 0.39
CA ALA A 270 6.61 -11.60 1.22
C ALA A 270 7.68 -12.66 1.51
N LEU A 271 7.29 -13.86 1.97
CA LEU A 271 8.21 -14.95 2.28
C LEU A 271 9.00 -15.40 1.05
N MET A 272 8.34 -15.60 -0.11
CA MET A 272 9.02 -16.00 -1.34
C MET A 272 10.00 -14.92 -1.80
N THR A 273 9.63 -13.65 -1.68
CA THR A 273 10.51 -12.53 -1.99
C THR A 273 11.76 -12.54 -1.11
N LEU A 274 11.59 -12.78 0.19
CA LEU A 274 12.70 -12.86 1.14
C LEU A 274 13.59 -14.06 0.86
N GLU A 275 13.06 -15.24 0.52
CA GLU A 275 13.86 -16.40 0.11
C GLU A 275 14.77 -16.05 -1.07
N ILE A 276 14.21 -15.42 -2.13
CA ILE A 276 14.98 -15.04 -3.30
C ILE A 276 15.99 -13.94 -2.99
N PHE A 277 15.61 -12.93 -2.20
CA PHE A 277 16.51 -11.85 -1.80
C PHE A 277 17.70 -12.37 -1.00
N MET A 278 17.45 -13.19 0.03
CA MET A 278 18.51 -13.78 0.86
C MET A 278 19.45 -14.65 0.01
N GLU A 279 18.92 -15.50 -0.87
CA GLU A 279 19.70 -16.33 -1.80
C GLU A 279 20.58 -15.48 -2.72
N LYS A 280 20.01 -14.43 -3.35
CA LYS A 280 20.74 -13.53 -4.26
C LYS A 280 21.83 -12.72 -3.57
N CYS A 281 21.63 -12.40 -2.30
CA CYS A 281 22.60 -11.66 -1.49
C CYS A 281 23.60 -12.56 -0.74
N GLY A 282 23.48 -13.88 -0.82
CA GLY A 282 24.32 -14.83 -0.05
C GLY A 282 24.10 -14.74 1.46
N LEU A 283 22.89 -14.34 1.89
CA LEU A 283 22.54 -14.19 3.29
C LEU A 283 21.86 -15.47 3.82
N PRO A 284 22.07 -15.84 5.09
CA PRO A 284 21.38 -16.98 5.68
C PRO A 284 19.89 -16.67 5.89
N ILE A 285 19.05 -17.70 5.77
CA ILE A 285 17.62 -17.60 6.05
C ILE A 285 17.37 -18.04 7.50
N ASP A 286 17.06 -17.10 8.38
CA ASP A 286 16.63 -17.39 9.75
C ASP A 286 15.10 -17.57 9.79
N ARG A 287 14.68 -18.85 9.94
CA ARG A 287 13.25 -19.21 10.01
C ARG A 287 12.55 -18.61 11.23
N HIS A 288 13.24 -18.49 12.36
CA HIS A 288 12.64 -17.92 13.58
C HIS A 288 12.40 -16.42 13.42
N ALA A 289 13.34 -15.72 12.84
CA ALA A 289 13.19 -14.30 12.51
C ALA A 289 12.04 -14.06 11.52
N LEU A 290 11.91 -14.87 10.47
CA LEU A 290 10.79 -14.75 9.52
C LEU A 290 9.43 -14.99 10.19
N ILE A 291 9.32 -16.00 11.06
CA ILE A 291 8.11 -16.30 11.83
C ILE A 291 7.77 -15.13 12.77
N ALA A 292 8.74 -14.66 13.54
CA ALA A 292 8.55 -13.52 14.45
C ALA A 292 8.15 -12.25 13.69
N GLY A 293 8.83 -11.97 12.59
CA GLY A 293 8.53 -10.80 11.77
C GLY A 293 7.13 -10.80 11.18
N LEU A 294 6.64 -11.92 10.67
CA LEU A 294 5.26 -12.02 10.18
C LEU A 294 4.23 -11.86 11.31
N LYS A 295 4.52 -12.39 12.50
CA LYS A 295 3.67 -12.26 13.68
C LYS A 295 3.65 -10.83 14.21
N ASN A 296 4.77 -10.13 14.18
CA ASN A 296 4.93 -8.77 14.70
C ASN A 296 4.64 -7.69 13.64
N ALA A 297 4.38 -8.08 12.38
CA ALA A 297 4.08 -7.13 11.33
C ALA A 297 2.81 -6.33 11.64
N ALA A 298 2.90 -5.01 11.52
CA ALA A 298 1.78 -4.09 11.67
C ALA A 298 1.76 -3.11 10.49
N TRP A 299 0.56 -2.72 10.08
CA TRP A 299 0.37 -1.73 9.03
C TRP A 299 -0.89 -0.90 9.30
N PRO A 300 -0.78 0.41 9.58
CA PRO A 300 -1.91 1.25 9.86
C PRO A 300 -2.99 1.21 8.77
N GLY A 301 -4.26 1.25 9.16
CA GLY A 301 -5.38 1.25 8.25
C GLY A 301 -5.58 -0.04 7.45
N ARG A 302 -5.15 -1.18 7.96
CA ARG A 302 -5.43 -2.51 7.39
C ARG A 302 -6.06 -3.40 8.45
N LEU A 303 -7.39 -3.26 8.63
CA LEU A 303 -8.15 -3.82 9.74
C LEU A 303 -7.46 -3.52 11.09
N GLU A 304 -6.92 -2.31 11.21
CA GLU A 304 -6.20 -1.83 12.41
C GLU A 304 -7.16 -1.73 13.58
N GLU A 305 -6.85 -2.42 14.66
CA GLU A 305 -7.63 -2.37 15.89
C GLU A 305 -7.41 -1.04 16.62
N ILE A 306 -8.48 -0.25 16.78
CA ILE A 306 -8.48 1.00 17.56
C ILE A 306 -9.09 0.79 18.92
N ASN A 307 -10.06 -0.11 19.02
CA ASN A 307 -10.68 -0.49 20.29
C ASN A 307 -11.05 -1.98 20.27
N THR A 308 -11.01 -2.62 21.43
CA THR A 308 -11.24 -4.08 21.54
C THR A 308 -12.65 -4.43 22.04
N THR A 309 -13.35 -3.54 22.74
CA THR A 309 -14.69 -3.80 23.29
C THR A 309 -15.54 -2.52 23.33
N PRO A 310 -16.51 -2.33 22.42
CA PRO A 310 -16.70 -3.12 21.21
C PRO A 310 -15.49 -3.05 20.28
N LEU A 311 -15.34 -4.03 19.40
CA LEU A 311 -14.24 -4.06 18.43
C LEU A 311 -14.42 -2.94 17.41
N VAL A 312 -13.42 -2.05 17.29
CA VAL A 312 -13.41 -0.97 16.29
C VAL A 312 -12.18 -1.12 15.40
N LEU A 313 -12.42 -1.23 14.10
CA LEU A 313 -11.40 -1.48 13.08
C LEU A 313 -11.34 -0.33 12.06
N LEU A 314 -10.13 0.05 11.68
CA LEU A 314 -9.88 0.94 10.55
C LEU A 314 -9.39 0.13 9.35
N ASP A 315 -10.06 0.27 8.20
CA ASP A 315 -9.64 -0.38 6.95
C ASP A 315 -9.60 0.57 5.76
N GLY A 316 -8.50 0.57 5.04
CA GLY A 316 -8.26 1.44 3.90
C GLY A 316 -8.74 0.88 2.56
N ALA A 317 -9.73 -0.01 2.50
CA ALA A 317 -10.35 -0.44 1.25
C ALA A 317 -11.00 0.77 0.55
N HIS A 318 -10.52 1.08 -0.67
CA HIS A 318 -10.88 2.30 -1.40
C HIS A 318 -11.09 2.06 -2.90
N ASN A 319 -11.13 0.80 -3.31
CA ASN A 319 -11.42 0.34 -4.66
C ASN A 319 -12.23 -0.95 -4.61
N LEU A 320 -12.87 -1.32 -5.71
CA LEU A 320 -13.76 -2.48 -5.74
C LEU A 320 -13.06 -3.79 -5.29
N PRO A 321 -11.85 -4.15 -5.78
CA PRO A 321 -11.19 -5.36 -5.29
C PRO A 321 -10.84 -5.31 -3.80
N GLY A 322 -10.51 -4.14 -3.25
CA GLY A 322 -10.25 -3.96 -1.82
C GLY A 322 -11.52 -4.18 -0.98
N VAL A 323 -12.65 -3.61 -1.42
CA VAL A 323 -13.95 -3.82 -0.76
C VAL A 323 -14.38 -5.28 -0.83
N GLN A 324 -14.20 -5.96 -1.96
CA GLN A 324 -14.50 -7.39 -2.08
C GLN A 324 -13.68 -8.24 -1.11
N ALA A 325 -12.42 -7.91 -0.92
CA ALA A 325 -11.56 -8.57 0.08
C ALA A 325 -12.04 -8.30 1.52
N LEU A 326 -12.47 -7.08 1.83
CA LEU A 326 -13.07 -6.73 3.12
C LEU A 326 -14.39 -7.50 3.35
N VAL A 327 -15.29 -7.52 2.36
CA VAL A 327 -16.55 -8.30 2.41
C VAL A 327 -16.28 -9.77 2.66
N HIS A 328 -15.27 -10.33 2.01
CA HIS A 328 -14.88 -11.72 2.23
C HIS A 328 -14.40 -11.96 3.69
N THR A 329 -13.61 -11.05 4.23
CA THR A 329 -13.17 -11.11 5.64
C THR A 329 -14.36 -11.00 6.60
N ILE A 330 -15.31 -10.07 6.36
CA ILE A 330 -16.51 -9.92 7.20
C ILE A 330 -17.33 -11.21 7.20
N LYS A 331 -17.54 -11.83 6.04
CA LYS A 331 -18.27 -13.10 5.90
C LYS A 331 -17.63 -14.24 6.70
N ASN A 332 -16.30 -14.30 6.75
CA ASN A 332 -15.59 -15.43 7.36
C ASN A 332 -15.33 -15.23 8.85
N ASP A 333 -15.00 -14.00 9.26
CA ASP A 333 -14.50 -13.72 10.61
C ASP A 333 -15.58 -13.09 11.51
N PHE A 334 -16.66 -12.52 10.94
CA PHE A 334 -17.71 -11.80 11.68
C PHE A 334 -19.13 -12.26 11.29
N ALA A 335 -19.28 -13.49 10.77
CA ALA A 335 -20.58 -14.02 10.33
C ALA A 335 -21.65 -14.03 11.44
N ASP A 336 -21.24 -14.30 12.67
CA ASP A 336 -22.12 -14.42 13.86
C ASP A 336 -22.21 -13.13 14.68
N ARG A 337 -21.74 -12.01 14.15
CA ARG A 337 -21.74 -10.70 14.82
C ARG A 337 -22.46 -9.67 13.97
N GLU A 338 -23.12 -8.70 14.59
CA GLU A 338 -23.60 -7.53 13.88
C GLU A 338 -22.41 -6.60 13.56
N VAL A 339 -22.34 -6.12 12.32
CA VAL A 339 -21.23 -5.31 11.83
C VAL A 339 -21.74 -3.94 11.41
N TYR A 340 -21.24 -2.91 12.04
CA TYR A 340 -21.55 -1.53 11.76
C TYR A 340 -20.46 -0.94 10.85
N LEU A 341 -20.84 -0.52 9.65
CA LEU A 341 -19.93 0.11 8.70
C LEU A 341 -20.15 1.62 8.69
N LEU A 342 -19.09 2.38 8.94
CA LEU A 342 -19.05 3.82 8.68
C LEU A 342 -18.20 4.06 7.44
N VAL A 343 -18.83 4.55 6.35
CA VAL A 343 -18.22 4.55 5.02
C VAL A 343 -18.19 5.95 4.41
N ALA A 344 -16.99 6.37 3.96
CA ALA A 344 -16.81 7.56 3.13
C ALA A 344 -15.86 7.27 1.98
N ILE A 345 -16.26 7.59 0.74
CA ILE A 345 -15.56 7.24 -0.49
C ILE A 345 -15.31 8.51 -1.32
N LEU A 346 -14.20 8.58 -2.03
CA LEU A 346 -13.91 9.69 -2.95
C LEU A 346 -14.76 9.59 -4.22
N ALA A 347 -15.17 10.74 -4.76
CA ALA A 347 -16.05 10.85 -5.93
C ALA A 347 -15.44 10.28 -7.23
N ASP A 348 -14.11 10.11 -7.30
CA ASP A 348 -13.40 9.54 -8.46
C ASP A 348 -13.32 8.00 -8.44
N LYS A 349 -13.98 7.35 -7.48
CA LYS A 349 -13.99 5.87 -7.33
C LYS A 349 -15.33 5.27 -7.81
N GLN A 350 -15.34 3.95 -7.97
CA GLN A 350 -16.55 3.19 -8.34
C GLN A 350 -17.46 2.98 -7.11
N TYR A 351 -17.87 4.08 -6.46
CA TYR A 351 -18.54 4.04 -5.16
C TYR A 351 -19.89 3.28 -5.20
N ASP A 352 -20.61 3.31 -6.31
CA ASP A 352 -21.89 2.57 -6.45
C ASP A 352 -21.66 1.05 -6.34
N LEU A 353 -20.64 0.52 -7.04
CA LEU A 353 -20.28 -0.88 -6.97
C LEU A 353 -19.74 -1.26 -5.59
N MET A 354 -18.91 -0.40 -4.99
CA MET A 354 -18.36 -0.62 -3.66
C MET A 354 -19.45 -0.69 -2.59
N LEU A 355 -20.42 0.22 -2.62
CA LEU A 355 -21.55 0.24 -1.69
C LEU A 355 -22.44 -1.00 -1.89
N GLY A 356 -22.71 -1.40 -3.13
CA GLY A 356 -23.48 -2.60 -3.43
C GLY A 356 -22.85 -3.87 -2.83
N GLU A 357 -21.54 -4.01 -2.92
CA GLU A 357 -20.80 -5.12 -2.31
C GLU A 357 -20.91 -5.10 -0.77
N LEU A 358 -20.69 -3.96 -0.13
CA LEU A 358 -20.79 -3.82 1.33
C LEU A 358 -22.22 -4.12 1.82
N ALA A 359 -23.22 -3.62 1.11
CA ALA A 359 -24.63 -3.80 1.45
C ALA A 359 -25.14 -5.24 1.20
N SER A 360 -24.39 -6.07 0.48
CA SER A 360 -24.80 -7.45 0.14
C SER A 360 -24.85 -8.40 1.34
N LEU A 361 -24.27 -8.01 2.47
CA LEU A 361 -24.17 -8.82 3.69
C LEU A 361 -25.41 -8.65 4.59
N GLY A 362 -25.93 -9.76 5.11
CA GLY A 362 -27.16 -9.74 5.91
C GLY A 362 -27.02 -9.23 7.36
N ASN A 363 -25.79 -9.07 7.86
CA ASN A 363 -25.49 -8.62 9.22
C ASN A 363 -24.86 -7.22 9.26
N ILE A 364 -25.06 -6.42 8.18
CA ILE A 364 -24.46 -5.08 8.07
C ILE A 364 -25.47 -3.98 8.43
N HIS A 365 -25.04 -3.08 9.33
CA HIS A 365 -25.63 -1.77 9.57
C HIS A 365 -24.78 -0.72 8.85
N LEU A 366 -25.27 -0.21 7.71
CA LEU A 366 -24.50 0.70 6.87
C LEU A 366 -24.82 2.15 7.22
N THR A 367 -23.78 2.91 7.58
CA THR A 367 -23.82 4.36 7.73
C THR A 367 -22.89 4.98 6.69
N VAL A 368 -23.43 5.88 5.87
CA VAL A 368 -22.65 6.67 4.91
C VAL A 368 -22.42 8.07 5.46
N THR A 369 -21.19 8.57 5.24
CA THR A 369 -20.79 9.88 5.75
C THR A 369 -19.92 10.62 4.73
N GLN A 370 -19.53 11.85 5.05
CA GLN A 370 -18.66 12.68 4.24
C GLN A 370 -17.39 13.06 5.02
N PHE A 371 -16.34 13.42 4.31
CA PHE A 371 -15.10 13.94 4.84
C PHE A 371 -14.50 14.96 3.89
N THR A 372 -13.62 15.83 4.40
CA THR A 372 -12.86 16.74 3.56
C THR A 372 -11.78 15.94 2.84
N GLY A 373 -11.97 15.69 1.55
CA GLY A 373 -10.99 14.93 0.75
C GLY A 373 -9.61 15.63 0.70
N PRO A 374 -8.61 15.01 0.06
CA PRO A 374 -7.22 15.50 0.03
C PRO A 374 -7.04 16.81 -0.76
N GLY A 375 -8.10 17.54 -0.99
CA GLY A 375 -8.13 18.84 -1.64
C GLY A 375 -9.34 19.01 -2.56
N PRO A 376 -9.58 20.22 -3.06
CA PRO A 376 -10.81 20.59 -3.79
C PRO A 376 -11.02 19.80 -5.10
N LYS A 377 -9.96 19.18 -5.64
CA LYS A 377 -10.01 18.38 -6.87
C LYS A 377 -10.43 16.93 -6.64
N ARG A 378 -10.49 16.46 -5.39
CA ARG A 378 -10.84 15.08 -5.02
C ARG A 378 -11.76 15.08 -3.80
N PRO A 379 -13.00 15.57 -3.94
CA PRO A 379 -13.97 15.59 -2.84
C PRO A 379 -14.45 14.17 -2.49
N SER A 380 -15.03 14.04 -1.31
CA SER A 380 -15.88 12.91 -0.95
C SER A 380 -17.07 12.82 -1.90
N ALA A 381 -17.53 11.61 -2.21
CA ALA A 381 -18.74 11.39 -2.98
C ALA A 381 -19.98 11.74 -2.14
N ASP A 382 -21.04 12.26 -2.80
CA ASP A 382 -22.38 12.37 -2.21
C ASP A 382 -23.03 10.97 -2.18
N LEU A 383 -22.74 10.20 -1.12
CA LEU A 383 -23.20 8.83 -1.00
C LEU A 383 -24.70 8.73 -0.68
N ALA A 384 -25.34 9.80 -0.19
CA ALA A 384 -26.77 9.81 0.12
C ALA A 384 -27.63 9.44 -1.10
N LYS A 385 -27.25 9.94 -2.29
CA LYS A 385 -27.93 9.58 -3.55
C LYS A 385 -27.64 8.17 -4.00
N ALA A 386 -26.40 7.71 -3.81
CA ALA A 386 -25.96 6.38 -4.23
C ALA A 386 -26.69 5.27 -3.47
N VAL A 387 -26.97 5.47 -2.17
CA VAL A 387 -27.64 4.45 -1.33
C VAL A 387 -29.14 4.41 -1.45
N ALA A 388 -29.77 5.39 -2.09
CA ALA A 388 -31.25 5.53 -2.14
C ALA A 388 -31.99 4.29 -2.68
N ASN A 389 -31.32 3.50 -3.55
CA ASN A 389 -31.93 2.32 -4.19
C ASN A 389 -31.19 1.01 -3.85
N ILE A 390 -30.30 1.01 -2.86
CA ILE A 390 -29.57 -0.21 -2.47
C ILE A 390 -30.44 -1.01 -1.49
N PRO A 391 -30.80 -2.27 -1.82
CA PRO A 391 -31.56 -3.09 -0.90
C PRO A 391 -30.68 -3.57 0.25
N THR A 392 -31.13 -3.33 1.49
CA THR A 392 -30.46 -3.77 2.71
C THR A 392 -31.46 -4.34 3.71
N LYS A 393 -31.00 -5.22 4.60
CA LYS A 393 -31.82 -5.74 5.70
C LYS A 393 -32.14 -4.65 6.72
N TYR A 394 -31.20 -3.79 7.03
CA TYR A 394 -31.33 -2.70 7.98
C TYR A 394 -31.34 -1.34 7.24
N PRO A 395 -32.09 -0.33 7.71
CA PRO A 395 -32.08 0.99 7.09
C PRO A 395 -30.67 1.59 7.03
N ILE A 396 -30.30 2.12 5.86
CA ILE A 396 -29.03 2.83 5.71
C ILE A 396 -29.13 4.19 6.40
N GLN A 397 -28.18 4.50 7.27
CA GLN A 397 -28.08 5.80 7.93
C GLN A 397 -27.23 6.76 7.08
N ILE A 398 -27.64 8.03 7.03
CA ILE A 398 -26.90 9.11 6.36
C ILE A 398 -26.56 10.15 7.41
N ILE A 399 -25.28 10.34 7.67
CA ILE A 399 -24.77 11.27 8.69
C ILE A 399 -23.59 12.01 8.07
N ASP A 400 -23.79 13.30 7.71
CA ASP A 400 -22.77 14.07 6.98
C ASP A 400 -21.49 14.27 7.80
N ASP A 401 -21.61 14.51 9.09
CA ASP A 401 -20.47 14.63 10.00
C ASP A 401 -20.03 13.25 10.53
N TRP A 402 -18.86 12.80 10.11
CA TRP A 402 -18.33 11.49 10.48
C TRP A 402 -18.03 11.36 11.98
N GLN A 403 -17.70 12.44 12.70
CA GLN A 403 -17.44 12.40 14.14
C GLN A 403 -18.75 12.12 14.89
N LEU A 404 -19.82 12.81 14.51
CA LEU A 404 -21.16 12.49 14.99
C LEU A 404 -21.57 11.08 14.60
N GLY A 405 -21.22 10.64 13.37
CA GLY A 405 -21.45 9.28 12.87
C GLY A 405 -20.82 8.21 13.75
N ILE A 406 -19.57 8.37 14.16
CA ILE A 406 -18.90 7.45 15.10
C ILE A 406 -19.67 7.36 16.42
N GLY A 407 -20.02 8.50 17.03
CA GLY A 407 -20.77 8.53 18.29
C GLY A 407 -22.14 7.89 18.20
N GLN A 408 -22.89 8.17 17.11
CA GLN A 408 -24.22 7.61 16.88
C GLN A 408 -24.16 6.09 16.63
N VAL A 409 -23.23 5.61 15.82
CA VAL A 409 -23.03 4.18 15.60
C VAL A 409 -22.62 3.49 16.89
N ALA A 410 -21.65 4.03 17.65
CA ALA A 410 -21.20 3.47 18.91
C ALA A 410 -22.33 3.35 19.95
N SER A 411 -23.29 4.28 19.95
CA SER A 411 -24.44 4.24 20.86
C SER A 411 -25.46 3.12 20.57
N GLN A 412 -25.40 2.54 19.36
CA GLN A 412 -26.28 1.44 18.91
C GLN A 412 -25.65 0.06 19.11
N MET A 413 -24.35 0.01 19.36
CA MET A 413 -23.56 -1.22 19.45
C MET A 413 -23.64 -1.87 20.82
N SER A 414 -23.63 -3.19 20.84
CA SER A 414 -23.31 -4.02 22.01
C SER A 414 -21.80 -4.32 22.09
N ALA A 415 -21.36 -4.88 23.20
CA ALA A 415 -19.95 -5.23 23.41
C ALA A 415 -19.40 -6.26 22.41
N ASP A 416 -20.28 -7.11 21.86
CA ASP A 416 -19.93 -8.19 20.93
C ASP A 416 -19.96 -7.73 19.45
N ASP A 417 -20.45 -6.52 19.17
CA ASP A 417 -20.55 -6.00 17.80
C ASP A 417 -19.19 -5.50 17.29
N VAL A 418 -19.13 -5.28 15.98
CA VAL A 418 -17.93 -4.78 15.30
C VAL A 418 -18.24 -3.49 14.56
N MET A 419 -17.45 -2.45 14.76
CA MET A 419 -17.44 -1.28 13.90
C MET A 419 -16.27 -1.35 12.94
N ILE A 420 -16.51 -1.14 11.64
CA ILE A 420 -15.45 -0.99 10.63
C ILE A 420 -15.61 0.36 9.93
N ILE A 421 -14.57 1.18 9.99
CA ILE A 421 -14.52 2.50 9.36
C ILE A 421 -13.66 2.38 8.11
N THR A 422 -14.24 2.67 6.92
CA THR A 422 -13.63 2.32 5.64
C THR A 422 -14.07 3.21 4.47
N GLY A 423 -13.57 2.94 3.26
CA GLY A 423 -13.96 3.54 1.98
C GLY A 423 -12.92 4.50 1.38
N SER A 424 -12.01 5.05 2.19
CA SER A 424 -10.92 5.90 1.73
C SER A 424 -9.76 5.91 2.72
N LEU A 425 -8.52 5.77 2.24
CA LEU A 425 -7.34 5.93 3.08
C LEU A 425 -7.25 7.34 3.72
N TYR A 426 -7.71 8.37 3.03
CA TYR A 426 -7.73 9.75 3.58
C TYR A 426 -8.74 9.88 4.71
N PHE A 427 -9.92 9.28 4.54
CA PHE A 427 -10.92 9.24 5.61
C PHE A 427 -10.41 8.46 6.83
N VAL A 428 -9.87 7.28 6.60
CA VAL A 428 -9.25 6.46 7.67
C VAL A 428 -8.11 7.22 8.36
N SER A 429 -7.31 8.00 7.63
CA SER A 429 -6.29 8.88 8.20
C SER A 429 -6.88 9.91 9.19
N ASP A 430 -7.95 10.60 8.79
CA ASP A 430 -8.60 11.61 9.63
C ASP A 430 -9.17 10.99 10.90
N VAL A 431 -9.85 9.84 10.75
CA VAL A 431 -10.40 9.07 11.89
C VAL A 431 -9.28 8.57 12.80
N ARG A 432 -8.20 8.04 12.23
CA ARG A 432 -7.05 7.57 13.02
C ARG A 432 -6.43 8.67 13.87
N LYS A 433 -6.23 9.86 13.28
CA LYS A 433 -5.76 11.04 14.02
C LYS A 433 -6.69 11.42 15.16
N PHE A 434 -8.01 11.35 14.93
CA PHE A 434 -9.00 11.65 15.96
C PHE A 434 -8.93 10.72 17.17
N PHE A 435 -8.63 9.42 16.96
CA PHE A 435 -8.51 8.46 18.07
C PHE A 435 -7.15 8.47 18.78
N LEU A 436 -6.09 8.92 18.12
CA LEU A 436 -4.73 8.90 18.67
C LEU A 436 -4.31 10.22 19.34
N ASN A 437 -5.08 11.32 19.13
CA ASN A 437 -4.91 12.59 19.81
C ASN A 437 -5.81 12.70 21.03
#